data_adedab7395a50a01d8127637755a3e02
#
_entry.id   adedab7395a50a01d8127637755a3e02
#
_cell.length_a   1.000
_cell.length_b   1.000
_cell.length_c   1.000
_cell.angle_alpha   90.00
_cell.angle_beta   90.00
_cell.angle_gamma   90.00
#
_symmetry.space_group_name_H-M   'P 1'
#
loop_
_entity.id
_entity.type
_entity.pdbx_description
1 polymer ?
#
loop_
_entity_poly.entity_id
_entity_poly.type
_entity_poly.pdbx_seq_one_letter_code
_entity_poly.pdbx_strand_id
1 'polypeptide(L)'
;MHTHTSETSPCAHICAQDVIKMYKEAGYDTVVITDHYSKWVFEKNCAKTPDEVTSHFLKGYKTALGCAETYDINVLLGCEVTLTESPNDYLLYGVNEDFFHTHPFLYNLSLEELSEICHNENILIVQAHPNRAYCEPVNPALLDGAEVFNGNPRHDSNNDKTYAWAYEHDLIMTSGSDFHEKEDLALGGIITEYDIKTENDLIQTLLSGDYSLITPVE
;
A
#
# COMPACT_ATOMS: atom_id res chain seq x y z
N MET A 1 6.62 0.61 2.06
CA MET A 1 5.37 -0.13 2.32
C MET A 1 4.18 0.53 1.61
N HIS A 2 4.12 1.87 1.54
CA HIS A 2 3.05 2.66 0.95
C HIS A 2 3.66 3.63 -0.06
N THR A 3 3.49 3.33 -1.37
CA THR A 3 4.25 4.02 -2.43
C THR A 3 3.45 4.06 -3.73
N HIS A 4 3.34 5.25 -4.32
CA HIS A 4 2.61 5.51 -5.54
C HIS A 4 3.53 5.87 -6.71
N THR A 5 3.04 5.62 -7.93
CA THR A 5 3.75 5.91 -9.18
C THR A 5 2.88 6.74 -10.12
N SER A 6 3.50 7.60 -10.92
CA SER A 6 2.78 8.48 -11.84
C SER A 6 2.15 7.73 -13.02
N GLU A 7 2.52 6.49 -13.27
CA GLU A 7 1.94 5.64 -14.32
C GLU A 7 0.52 5.21 -14.01
N THR A 8 0.19 5.07 -12.73
CA THR A 8 -1.10 4.54 -12.26
C THR A 8 -1.86 5.56 -11.42
N SER A 9 -1.21 6.17 -10.43
CA SER A 9 -1.81 7.10 -9.47
C SER A 9 -1.74 8.54 -9.97
N PRO A 10 -2.86 9.18 -10.37
CA PRO A 10 -2.84 10.52 -10.98
C PRO A 10 -2.42 11.67 -10.05
N CYS A 11 -2.28 11.40 -8.75
CA CYS A 11 -1.77 12.31 -7.72
C CYS A 11 -0.26 12.14 -7.47
N ALA A 12 0.35 11.04 -7.94
CA ALA A 12 1.79 10.83 -7.86
C ALA A 12 2.52 11.57 -9.01
N HIS A 13 3.66 12.17 -8.70
CA HIS A 13 4.41 12.99 -9.64
C HIS A 13 5.72 12.36 -10.12
N ILE A 14 6.10 11.23 -9.54
CA ILE A 14 7.37 10.54 -9.83
C ILE A 14 7.06 9.22 -10.55
N CYS A 15 7.78 8.97 -11.66
CA CYS A 15 7.62 7.72 -12.40
C CYS A 15 8.24 6.53 -11.65
N ALA A 16 7.71 5.34 -11.91
CA ALA A 16 8.11 4.12 -11.21
C ALA A 16 9.62 3.86 -11.26
N GLN A 17 10.28 4.11 -12.41
CA GLN A 17 11.73 3.96 -12.53
C GLN A 17 12.49 4.87 -11.56
N ASP A 18 12.10 6.14 -11.45
CA ASP A 18 12.74 7.10 -10.55
C ASP A 18 12.44 6.76 -9.08
N VAL A 19 11.22 6.29 -8.77
CA VAL A 19 10.84 5.77 -7.44
C VAL A 19 11.81 4.68 -7.01
N ILE A 20 12.00 3.63 -7.83
CA ILE A 20 12.86 2.50 -7.53
C ILE A 20 14.31 2.95 -7.32
N LYS A 21 14.82 3.82 -8.19
CA LYS A 21 16.15 4.39 -8.07
C LYS A 21 16.32 5.16 -6.75
N MET A 22 15.37 6.04 -6.42
CA MET A 22 15.42 6.87 -5.23
C MET A 22 15.37 6.04 -3.94
N TYR A 23 14.51 5.02 -3.86
CA TYR A 23 14.45 4.13 -2.70
C TYR A 23 15.72 3.30 -2.52
N LYS A 24 16.34 2.81 -3.63
CA LYS A 24 17.64 2.14 -3.54
C LYS A 24 18.74 3.08 -3.05
N GLU A 25 18.79 4.31 -3.56
CA GLU A 25 19.75 5.34 -3.11
C GLU A 25 19.52 5.72 -1.62
N ALA A 26 18.29 5.61 -1.13
CA ALA A 26 17.94 5.81 0.28
C ALA A 26 18.23 4.59 1.18
N GLY A 27 18.74 3.48 0.61
CA GLY A 27 19.15 2.29 1.36
C GLY A 27 18.04 1.25 1.60
N TYR A 28 16.96 1.30 0.82
CA TYR A 28 15.91 0.27 0.86
C TYR A 28 16.28 -0.91 -0.04
N ASP A 29 16.00 -2.13 0.43
CA ASP A 29 16.22 -3.36 -0.33
C ASP A 29 14.96 -3.86 -1.01
N THR A 30 13.79 -3.43 -0.55
CA THR A 30 12.48 -3.81 -1.09
C THR A 30 11.52 -2.63 -1.09
N VAL A 31 10.77 -2.46 -2.17
CA VAL A 31 9.67 -1.49 -2.28
C VAL A 31 8.38 -2.22 -2.63
N VAL A 32 7.30 -1.90 -1.93
CA VAL A 32 5.95 -2.36 -2.28
C VAL A 32 5.26 -1.24 -3.04
N ILE A 33 4.89 -1.47 -4.28
CA ILE A 33 4.10 -0.54 -5.08
C ILE A 33 2.62 -0.72 -4.73
N THR A 34 2.03 0.30 -4.14
CA THR A 34 0.65 0.31 -3.64
C THR A 34 -0.17 1.39 -4.34
N ASP A 35 -0.08 1.44 -5.65
CA ASP A 35 -0.84 2.43 -6.42
C ASP A 35 -2.33 2.41 -6.09
N HIS A 36 -2.99 3.56 -6.24
CA HIS A 36 -4.41 3.71 -5.98
C HIS A 36 -5.28 2.83 -6.88
N TYR A 37 -6.17 2.08 -6.25
CA TYR A 37 -7.23 1.30 -6.88
C TYR A 37 -8.61 1.88 -6.52
N SER A 38 -9.04 2.88 -7.26
CA SER A 38 -10.30 3.57 -6.97
C SER A 38 -11.08 3.89 -8.23
N LYS A 39 -12.38 4.03 -8.08
CA LYS A 39 -13.27 4.44 -9.17
C LYS A 39 -12.80 5.72 -9.86
N TRP A 40 -12.36 6.70 -9.07
CA TRP A 40 -11.88 7.99 -9.60
C TRP A 40 -10.65 7.83 -10.50
N VAL A 41 -9.69 6.97 -10.11
CA VAL A 41 -8.48 6.70 -10.91
C VAL A 41 -8.85 6.12 -12.26
N PHE A 42 -9.74 5.13 -12.30
CA PHE A 42 -10.11 4.47 -13.54
C PHE A 42 -11.00 5.32 -14.44
N GLU A 43 -11.94 6.08 -13.88
CA GLU A 43 -12.74 7.04 -14.64
C GLU A 43 -11.86 8.13 -15.27
N LYS A 44 -10.90 8.69 -14.53
CA LYS A 44 -9.95 9.70 -15.04
C LYS A 44 -9.10 9.15 -16.20
N ASN A 45 -8.78 7.87 -16.19
CA ASN A 45 -7.97 7.21 -17.21
C ASN A 45 -8.80 6.47 -18.27
N CYS A 46 -10.13 6.64 -18.26
CA CYS A 46 -11.07 6.03 -19.20
C CYS A 46 -11.06 4.49 -19.22
N ALA A 47 -10.58 3.84 -18.14
CA ALA A 47 -10.61 2.39 -18.00
C ALA A 47 -12.00 1.95 -17.51
N LYS A 48 -12.71 1.15 -18.31
CA LYS A 48 -14.11 0.78 -18.09
C LYS A 48 -14.37 -0.71 -18.10
N THR A 49 -13.56 -1.47 -18.80
CA THR A 49 -13.66 -2.93 -18.85
C THR A 49 -12.73 -3.56 -17.80
N PRO A 50 -12.98 -4.78 -17.36
CA PRO A 50 -12.08 -5.52 -16.46
C PRO A 50 -10.61 -5.47 -16.90
N ASP A 51 -10.35 -5.77 -18.17
CA ASP A 51 -9.00 -5.79 -18.72
C ASP A 51 -8.34 -4.39 -18.73
N GLU A 52 -9.10 -3.34 -19.04
CA GLU A 52 -8.59 -1.95 -19.02
C GLU A 52 -8.26 -1.51 -17.59
N VAL A 53 -9.11 -1.85 -16.60
CA VAL A 53 -8.89 -1.54 -15.18
C VAL A 53 -7.62 -2.23 -14.68
N THR A 54 -7.52 -3.55 -14.85
CA THR A 54 -6.36 -4.33 -14.42
C THR A 54 -5.08 -3.89 -15.14
N SER A 55 -5.15 -3.72 -16.48
CA SER A 55 -3.99 -3.28 -17.26
C SER A 55 -3.52 -1.88 -16.87
N HIS A 56 -4.43 -0.96 -16.53
CA HIS A 56 -4.06 0.36 -16.06
C HIS A 56 -3.41 0.30 -14.68
N PHE A 57 -4.03 -0.43 -13.75
CA PHE A 57 -3.53 -0.56 -12.38
C PHE A 57 -2.10 -1.12 -12.33
N LEU A 58 -1.83 -2.15 -13.11
CA LEU A 58 -0.53 -2.83 -13.11
C LEU A 58 0.60 -2.04 -13.81
N LYS A 59 0.35 -0.89 -14.42
CA LYS A 59 1.39 -0.14 -15.18
C LYS A 59 2.57 0.27 -14.31
N GLY A 60 2.30 0.90 -13.16
CA GLY A 60 3.32 1.36 -12.24
C GLY A 60 4.17 0.22 -11.73
N TYR A 61 3.51 -0.81 -11.20
CA TYR A 61 4.18 -2.02 -10.73
C TYR A 61 5.06 -2.68 -11.81
N LYS A 62 4.52 -2.91 -13.02
CA LYS A 62 5.28 -3.54 -14.13
C LYS A 62 6.48 -2.70 -14.57
N THR A 63 6.35 -1.38 -14.56
CA THR A 63 7.47 -0.47 -14.86
C THR A 63 8.53 -0.56 -13.76
N ALA A 64 8.12 -0.54 -12.48
CA ALA A 64 9.02 -0.70 -11.35
C ALA A 64 9.75 -2.04 -11.38
N LEU A 65 9.01 -3.15 -11.58
CA LEU A 65 9.56 -4.51 -11.67
C LEU A 65 10.55 -4.64 -12.81
N GLY A 66 10.27 -4.02 -13.97
CA GLY A 66 11.19 -3.99 -15.11
C GLY A 66 12.53 -3.29 -14.84
N CYS A 67 12.62 -2.47 -13.79
CA CYS A 67 13.83 -1.77 -13.37
C CYS A 67 14.53 -2.44 -12.17
N ALA A 68 13.89 -3.40 -11.52
CA ALA A 68 14.33 -4.01 -10.25
C ALA A 68 15.78 -4.55 -10.34
N GLU A 69 16.08 -5.35 -11.37
CA GLU A 69 17.42 -5.93 -11.57
C GLU A 69 18.47 -4.84 -11.80
N THR A 70 18.14 -3.79 -12.57
CA THR A 70 19.08 -2.69 -12.87
C THR A 70 19.54 -1.96 -11.62
N TYR A 71 18.64 -1.80 -10.66
CA TYR A 71 18.92 -1.08 -9.40
C TYR A 71 19.21 -2.01 -8.23
N ASP A 72 19.22 -3.31 -8.42
CA ASP A 72 19.44 -4.32 -7.35
C ASP A 72 18.52 -4.08 -6.13
N ILE A 73 17.21 -4.05 -6.38
CA ILE A 73 16.17 -3.83 -5.38
C ILE A 73 14.98 -4.76 -5.67
N ASN A 74 14.33 -5.27 -4.63
CA ASN A 74 13.12 -6.07 -4.81
C ASN A 74 11.90 -5.16 -4.96
N VAL A 75 10.98 -5.54 -5.84
CA VAL A 75 9.73 -4.83 -6.09
C VAL A 75 8.57 -5.79 -5.88
N LEU A 76 7.71 -5.47 -4.94
CA LEU A 76 6.51 -6.26 -4.63
C LEU A 76 5.25 -5.52 -5.05
N LEU A 77 4.23 -6.31 -5.40
CA LEU A 77 2.90 -5.79 -5.70
C LEU A 77 2.10 -5.63 -4.40
N GLY A 78 1.57 -4.45 -4.21
CA GLY A 78 0.52 -4.13 -3.24
C GLY A 78 -0.58 -3.34 -3.92
N CYS A 79 -1.51 -2.82 -3.15
CA CYS A 79 -2.61 -2.02 -3.65
C CYS A 79 -3.11 -1.09 -2.56
N GLU A 80 -3.47 0.14 -2.89
CA GLU A 80 -4.28 0.97 -2.01
C GLU A 80 -5.69 1.11 -2.61
N VAL A 81 -6.66 0.44 -1.97
CA VAL A 81 -8.06 0.45 -2.42
C VAL A 81 -8.85 1.53 -1.69
N THR A 82 -9.53 2.40 -2.46
CA THR A 82 -10.58 3.29 -1.94
C THR A 82 -11.94 2.74 -2.35
N LEU A 83 -12.76 2.34 -1.38
CA LEU A 83 -14.12 1.85 -1.65
C LEU A 83 -15.05 3.02 -1.96
N THR A 84 -15.99 2.81 -2.91
CA THR A 84 -16.91 3.87 -3.35
C THR A 84 -17.83 4.39 -2.23
N GLU A 85 -18.09 3.58 -1.22
CA GLU A 85 -18.97 3.89 -0.10
C GLU A 85 -18.32 4.69 1.03
N SER A 86 -16.99 4.79 1.05
CA SER A 86 -16.22 5.37 2.16
C SER A 86 -15.02 6.16 1.65
N PRO A 87 -14.62 7.24 2.35
CA PRO A 87 -13.36 7.93 2.04
C PRO A 87 -12.11 7.23 2.58
N ASN A 88 -12.26 6.08 3.25
CA ASN A 88 -11.14 5.32 3.79
C ASN A 88 -10.39 4.56 2.69
N ASP A 89 -9.09 4.41 2.90
CA ASP A 89 -8.20 3.66 2.03
C ASP A 89 -7.68 2.41 2.75
N TYR A 90 -7.45 1.35 1.98
CA TYR A 90 -7.01 0.06 2.51
C TYR A 90 -5.82 -0.45 1.70
N LEU A 91 -4.70 -0.71 2.39
CA LEU A 91 -3.53 -1.34 1.80
C LEU A 91 -3.73 -2.86 1.79
N LEU A 92 -3.54 -3.45 0.62
CA LEU A 92 -3.58 -4.90 0.45
C LEU A 92 -2.16 -5.42 0.22
N TYR A 93 -1.72 -6.36 1.04
CA TYR A 93 -0.43 -7.02 0.93
C TYR A 93 -0.61 -8.52 0.68
N GLY A 94 0.21 -9.09 -0.20
CA GLY A 94 0.09 -10.49 -0.61
C GLY A 94 -0.72 -10.69 -1.89
N VAL A 95 -1.12 -9.62 -2.56
CA VAL A 95 -1.80 -9.67 -3.85
C VAL A 95 -0.83 -10.06 -4.97
N ASN A 96 -1.37 -10.63 -6.04
CA ASN A 96 -0.67 -10.90 -7.29
C ASN A 96 -1.48 -10.39 -8.49
N GLU A 97 -0.96 -10.47 -9.70
CA GLU A 97 -1.66 -10.00 -10.90
C GLU A 97 -2.99 -10.73 -11.13
N ASP A 98 -3.05 -12.04 -10.86
CA ASP A 98 -4.25 -12.87 -11.07
C ASP A 98 -5.41 -12.43 -10.15
N PHE A 99 -5.09 -11.93 -8.94
CA PHE A 99 -6.08 -11.36 -8.03
C PHE A 99 -6.89 -10.24 -8.70
N PHE A 100 -6.23 -9.32 -9.38
CA PHE A 100 -6.90 -8.18 -10.04
C PHE A 100 -7.64 -8.59 -11.32
N HIS A 101 -7.22 -9.68 -11.98
CA HIS A 101 -7.98 -10.25 -13.09
C HIS A 101 -9.25 -10.94 -12.61
N THR A 102 -9.22 -11.55 -11.44
CA THR A 102 -10.37 -12.23 -10.82
C THR A 102 -11.35 -11.24 -10.19
N HIS A 103 -10.83 -10.14 -9.62
CA HIS A 103 -11.60 -9.13 -8.89
C HIS A 103 -11.45 -7.72 -9.48
N PRO A 104 -11.90 -7.47 -10.73
CA PRO A 104 -11.54 -6.23 -11.47
C PRO A 104 -12.21 -4.95 -10.98
N PHE A 105 -13.16 -4.99 -10.04
CA PHE A 105 -13.89 -3.80 -9.56
C PHE A 105 -13.97 -3.77 -8.04
N LEU A 106 -12.84 -4.03 -7.35
CA LEU A 106 -12.75 -4.04 -5.88
C LEU A 106 -13.37 -2.80 -5.22
N TYR A 107 -13.21 -1.63 -5.84
CA TYR A 107 -13.75 -0.37 -5.32
C TYR A 107 -15.28 -0.30 -5.22
N ASN A 108 -16.01 -1.25 -5.81
CA ASN A 108 -17.47 -1.35 -5.71
C ASN A 108 -17.94 -2.30 -4.58
N LEU A 109 -17.03 -2.99 -3.93
CA LEU A 109 -17.32 -3.88 -2.81
C LEU A 109 -17.63 -3.08 -1.53
N SER A 110 -18.35 -3.69 -0.60
CA SER A 110 -18.35 -3.25 0.80
C SER A 110 -17.05 -3.66 1.48
N LEU A 111 -16.76 -3.06 2.65
CA LEU A 111 -15.58 -3.47 3.42
C LEU A 111 -15.66 -4.93 3.87
N GLU A 112 -16.84 -5.41 4.23
CA GLU A 112 -17.07 -6.80 4.62
C GLU A 112 -16.77 -7.77 3.46
N GLU A 113 -17.22 -7.45 2.24
CA GLU A 113 -16.93 -8.27 1.05
C GLU A 113 -15.43 -8.24 0.71
N LEU A 114 -14.78 -7.08 0.78
CA LEU A 114 -13.34 -6.97 0.56
C LEU A 114 -12.55 -7.78 1.60
N SER A 115 -12.90 -7.65 2.87
CA SER A 115 -12.28 -8.39 3.98
C SER A 115 -12.44 -9.91 3.79
N GLU A 116 -13.63 -10.38 3.44
CA GLU A 116 -13.89 -11.81 3.19
C GLU A 116 -13.03 -12.35 2.03
N ILE A 117 -12.93 -11.61 0.93
CA ILE A 117 -12.10 -12.00 -0.21
C ILE A 117 -10.62 -12.06 0.21
N CYS A 118 -10.12 -11.02 0.87
CA CYS A 118 -8.73 -10.94 1.32
C CYS A 118 -8.37 -12.12 2.25
N HIS A 119 -9.19 -12.40 3.25
CA HIS A 119 -8.95 -13.52 4.17
C HIS A 119 -8.99 -14.88 3.47
N ASN A 120 -9.91 -15.10 2.52
CA ASN A 120 -10.00 -16.34 1.75
C ASN A 120 -8.77 -16.58 0.85
N GLU A 121 -8.11 -15.51 0.40
CA GLU A 121 -6.95 -15.57 -0.49
C GLU A 121 -5.61 -15.34 0.24
N ASN A 122 -5.61 -15.28 1.59
CA ASN A 122 -4.43 -15.01 2.44
C ASN A 122 -3.75 -13.67 2.12
N ILE A 123 -4.54 -12.65 1.82
CA ILE A 123 -4.13 -11.27 1.62
C ILE A 123 -4.36 -10.51 2.92
N LEU A 124 -3.37 -9.75 3.38
CA LEU A 124 -3.54 -8.87 4.54
C LEU A 124 -4.22 -7.57 4.12
N ILE A 125 -5.28 -7.21 4.85
CA ILE A 125 -5.97 -5.94 4.71
C ILE A 125 -5.59 -5.01 5.86
N VAL A 126 -4.96 -3.88 5.53
CA VAL A 126 -4.43 -2.89 6.47
C VAL A 126 -5.09 -1.55 6.21
N GLN A 127 -5.77 -0.95 7.18
CA GLN A 127 -6.33 0.39 6.98
C GLN A 127 -5.21 1.43 6.87
N ALA A 128 -5.16 2.14 5.75
CA ALA A 128 -4.21 3.23 5.52
C ALA A 128 -4.61 4.47 6.33
N HIS A 129 -3.64 5.14 6.95
CA HIS A 129 -3.81 6.42 7.64
C HIS A 129 -5.20 6.69 8.27
N PRO A 130 -5.74 5.80 9.14
CA PRO A 130 -7.16 5.78 9.53
C PRO A 130 -7.63 7.02 10.30
N ASN A 131 -6.72 7.80 10.87
CA ASN A 131 -7.04 9.04 11.59
C ASN A 131 -6.70 10.34 10.84
N ARG A 132 -6.40 10.24 9.53
CA ARG A 132 -6.25 11.40 8.64
C ARG A 132 -7.60 12.13 8.50
N ALA A 133 -7.58 13.43 8.20
CA ALA A 133 -8.79 14.18 7.91
C ALA A 133 -9.68 13.47 6.89
N TYR A 134 -10.95 13.33 7.18
CA TYR A 134 -11.99 12.64 6.39
C TYR A 134 -11.94 11.09 6.45
N CYS A 135 -10.94 10.49 7.12
CA CYS A 135 -10.89 9.06 7.39
C CYS A 135 -11.33 8.78 8.83
N GLU A 136 -11.86 7.59 9.07
CA GLU A 136 -12.24 7.10 10.40
C GLU A 136 -11.77 5.65 10.58
N PRO A 137 -11.25 5.27 11.77
CA PRO A 137 -11.00 3.86 12.07
C PRO A 137 -12.28 3.05 11.93
N VAL A 138 -12.20 1.93 11.20
CA VAL A 138 -13.35 1.04 10.99
C VAL A 138 -13.40 -0.08 12.02
N ASN A 139 -14.39 -0.98 11.91
CA ASN A 139 -14.45 -2.16 12.76
C ASN A 139 -13.17 -3.00 12.62
N PRO A 140 -12.33 -3.12 13.67
CA PRO A 140 -11.04 -3.81 13.59
C PRO A 140 -11.17 -5.30 13.25
N ALA A 141 -12.33 -5.93 13.48
CA ALA A 141 -12.56 -7.32 13.12
C ALA A 141 -12.57 -7.60 11.60
N LEU A 142 -12.62 -6.54 10.78
CA LEU A 142 -12.57 -6.62 9.32
C LEU A 142 -11.16 -6.38 8.76
N LEU A 143 -10.17 -6.17 9.64
CA LEU A 143 -8.81 -5.80 9.28
C LEU A 143 -7.80 -6.77 9.88
N ASP A 144 -6.66 -6.92 9.23
CA ASP A 144 -5.48 -7.56 9.82
C ASP A 144 -4.58 -6.52 10.50
N GLY A 145 -4.56 -5.27 10.00
CA GLY A 145 -3.65 -4.26 10.49
C GLY A 145 -4.08 -2.82 10.26
N ALA A 146 -3.21 -1.91 10.69
CA ALA A 146 -3.33 -0.47 10.48
C ALA A 146 -1.97 0.15 10.16
N GLU A 147 -1.94 1.12 9.26
CA GLU A 147 -0.78 1.97 9.04
C GLU A 147 -0.69 2.99 10.17
N VAL A 148 0.03 2.59 11.24
CA VAL A 148 0.15 3.39 12.47
C VAL A 148 1.07 4.58 12.31
N PHE A 149 1.92 4.55 11.33
CA PHE A 149 2.76 5.69 10.95
C PHE A 149 2.67 5.91 9.43
N ASN A 150 2.11 7.04 9.04
CA ASN A 150 2.16 7.55 7.68
C ASN A 150 3.07 8.78 7.66
N GLY A 151 4.14 8.70 6.86
CA GLY A 151 5.21 9.70 6.83
C GLY A 151 4.96 10.87 5.88
N ASN A 152 3.80 10.92 5.18
CA ASN A 152 3.51 12.00 4.22
C ASN A 152 3.42 13.36 4.92
N PRO A 153 4.35 14.31 4.64
CA PRO A 153 4.45 15.55 5.41
C PRO A 153 3.35 16.57 5.06
N ARG A 154 2.55 16.30 4.02
CA ARG A 154 1.47 17.21 3.58
C ARG A 154 0.16 16.97 4.35
N HIS A 155 0.09 15.91 5.14
CA HIS A 155 -1.11 15.52 5.87
C HIS A 155 -0.79 15.22 7.33
N ASP A 156 -1.63 15.71 8.24
CA ASP A 156 -1.65 15.21 9.61
C ASP A 156 -2.43 13.89 9.63
N SER A 157 -1.70 12.78 9.76
CA SER A 157 -2.28 11.43 9.84
C SER A 157 -2.63 11.02 11.27
N ASN A 158 -2.41 11.90 12.28
CA ASN A 158 -2.66 11.61 13.69
C ASN A 158 -2.08 10.24 14.10
N ASN A 159 -0.82 9.99 13.76
CA ASN A 159 -0.14 8.71 13.94
C ASN A 159 -0.25 8.15 15.36
N ASP A 160 -0.12 9.01 16.39
CA ASP A 160 -0.25 8.60 17.80
C ASP A 160 -1.62 8.01 18.12
N LYS A 161 -2.70 8.58 17.54
CA LYS A 161 -4.06 8.03 17.72
C LYS A 161 -4.22 6.70 17.05
N THR A 162 -3.66 6.58 15.85
CA THR A 162 -3.69 5.32 15.09
C THR A 162 -2.91 4.23 15.83
N TYR A 163 -1.73 4.57 16.34
CA TYR A 163 -0.92 3.64 17.13
C TYR A 163 -1.68 3.13 18.36
N ALA A 164 -2.29 4.05 19.14
CA ALA A 164 -3.06 3.68 20.33
C ALA A 164 -4.25 2.77 19.98
N TRP A 165 -4.98 3.09 18.92
CA TRP A 165 -6.11 2.29 18.45
C TRP A 165 -5.66 0.89 17.95
N ALA A 166 -4.62 0.81 17.16
CA ALA A 166 -4.10 -0.46 16.66
C ALA A 166 -3.59 -1.35 17.81
N TYR A 167 -2.91 -0.75 18.79
CA TYR A 167 -2.44 -1.45 19.99
C TYR A 167 -3.61 -2.00 20.84
N GLU A 168 -4.68 -1.24 21.01
CA GLU A 168 -5.87 -1.67 21.78
C GLU A 168 -6.57 -2.88 21.14
N HIS A 169 -6.46 -3.02 19.81
CA HIS A 169 -7.15 -4.06 19.04
C HIS A 169 -6.24 -5.17 18.54
N ASP A 170 -4.98 -5.24 18.99
CA ASP A 170 -3.99 -6.25 18.58
C ASP A 170 -3.80 -6.32 17.04
N LEU A 171 -3.91 -5.18 16.35
CA LEU A 171 -3.73 -5.11 14.91
C LEU A 171 -2.24 -5.13 14.53
N ILE A 172 -1.92 -5.74 13.38
CA ILE A 172 -0.61 -5.62 12.75
C ILE A 172 -0.31 -4.13 12.49
N MET A 173 0.87 -3.67 12.90
CA MET A 173 1.24 -2.26 12.75
C MET A 173 2.20 -2.09 11.58
N THR A 174 1.86 -1.21 10.64
CA THR A 174 2.74 -0.88 9.51
C THR A 174 3.12 0.60 9.52
N SER A 175 4.19 0.91 8.79
CA SER A 175 4.62 2.28 8.51
C SER A 175 4.85 2.45 7.02
N GLY A 176 4.41 3.56 6.46
CA GLY A 176 4.57 3.89 5.05
C GLY A 176 4.94 5.35 4.82
N SER A 177 5.61 5.62 3.69
CA SER A 177 5.92 7.00 3.28
C SER A 177 4.71 7.69 2.65
N ASP A 178 3.76 6.93 2.12
CA ASP A 178 2.66 7.42 1.28
C ASP A 178 3.24 8.32 0.16
N PHE A 179 4.23 7.74 -0.55
CA PHE A 179 5.12 8.45 -1.45
C PHE A 179 4.40 8.90 -2.71
N HIS A 180 4.38 10.19 -2.95
CA HIS A 180 3.84 10.84 -4.16
C HIS A 180 4.84 11.80 -4.81
N GLU A 181 5.69 12.41 -3.99
CA GLU A 181 6.67 13.43 -4.37
C GLU A 181 8.04 13.15 -3.72
N LYS A 182 9.07 13.86 -4.16
CA LYS A 182 10.44 13.61 -3.68
C LYS A 182 10.61 13.84 -2.18
N GLU A 183 9.86 14.75 -1.63
CA GLU A 183 9.85 15.12 -0.23
C GLU A 183 9.34 13.99 0.68
N ASP A 184 8.61 13.02 0.11
CA ASP A 184 8.02 11.87 0.83
C ASP A 184 9.01 10.71 0.95
N LEU A 185 10.16 10.81 0.29
CA LEU A 185 11.10 9.69 0.18
C LEU A 185 11.56 9.19 1.54
N ALA A 186 11.43 7.88 1.74
CA ALA A 186 11.98 7.17 2.90
C ALA A 186 11.46 7.65 4.27
N LEU A 187 10.27 8.26 4.29
CA LEU A 187 9.65 8.74 5.54
C LEU A 187 8.84 7.66 6.27
N GLY A 188 8.88 6.40 5.80
CA GLY A 188 8.23 5.27 6.45
C GLY A 188 8.66 3.95 5.84
N GLY A 189 8.36 2.86 6.53
CA GLY A 189 8.70 1.50 6.14
C GLY A 189 8.91 0.59 7.34
N ILE A 190 9.48 -0.58 7.10
CA ILE A 190 9.86 -1.53 8.15
C ILE A 190 11.34 -1.91 8.00
N ILE A 191 11.97 -2.29 9.11
CA ILE A 191 13.32 -2.85 9.18
C ILE A 191 13.20 -4.28 9.65
N THR A 192 13.80 -5.21 8.92
CA THR A 192 13.84 -6.64 9.23
C THR A 192 15.28 -7.15 9.24
N GLU A 193 15.50 -8.27 9.90
CA GLU A 193 16.78 -9.00 9.83
C GLU A 193 16.89 -9.93 8.61
N TYR A 194 15.79 -10.13 7.90
CA TYR A 194 15.66 -11.03 6.75
C TYR A 194 15.29 -10.27 5.48
N ASP A 195 15.79 -10.76 4.35
CA ASP A 195 15.43 -10.23 3.04
C ASP A 195 13.95 -10.54 2.73
N ILE A 196 13.19 -9.53 2.36
CA ILE A 196 11.83 -9.67 1.84
C ILE A 196 11.92 -9.61 0.30
N LYS A 197 11.73 -10.76 -0.36
CA LYS A 197 11.88 -10.91 -1.82
C LYS A 197 10.58 -11.22 -2.53
N THR A 198 9.60 -11.74 -1.80
CA THR A 198 8.29 -12.13 -2.33
C THR A 198 7.17 -11.54 -1.47
N GLU A 199 5.96 -11.49 -2.03
CA GLU A 199 4.75 -11.10 -1.31
C GLU A 199 4.52 -12.02 -0.10
N ASN A 200 4.84 -13.31 -0.22
CA ASN A 200 4.74 -14.25 0.89
C ASN A 200 5.75 -13.94 2.00
N ASP A 201 6.99 -13.56 1.68
CA ASP A 201 7.97 -13.16 2.71
C ASP A 201 7.46 -11.95 3.48
N LEU A 202 6.85 -10.97 2.79
CA LEU A 202 6.24 -9.80 3.41
C LEU A 202 5.11 -10.20 4.37
N ILE A 203 4.19 -11.05 3.93
CA ILE A 203 3.09 -11.57 4.76
C ILE A 203 3.63 -12.25 6.01
N GLN A 204 4.58 -13.19 5.85
CA GLN A 204 5.14 -13.91 7.00
C GLN A 204 5.87 -12.96 7.97
N THR A 205 6.58 -11.96 7.46
CA THR A 205 7.23 -10.94 8.29
C THR A 205 6.21 -10.15 9.10
N LEU A 206 5.14 -9.68 8.45
CA LEU A 206 4.09 -8.89 9.12
C LEU A 206 3.35 -9.73 10.18
N LEU A 207 3.04 -10.99 9.89
CA LEU A 207 2.39 -11.90 10.83
C LEU A 207 3.28 -12.30 12.02
N SER A 208 4.60 -12.40 11.81
CA SER A 208 5.52 -12.74 12.89
C SER A 208 5.73 -11.61 13.90
N GLY A 209 5.59 -10.37 13.47
CA GLY A 209 5.95 -9.18 14.24
C GLY A 209 7.47 -8.96 14.40
N ASP A 210 8.32 -9.76 13.70
CA ASP A 210 9.78 -9.67 13.78
C ASP A 210 10.33 -8.53 12.88
N TYR A 211 9.89 -7.31 13.13
CA TYR A 211 10.34 -6.10 12.44
C TYR A 211 10.22 -4.87 13.34
N SER A 212 10.87 -3.80 12.94
CA SER A 212 10.71 -2.48 13.54
C SER A 212 10.14 -1.48 12.53
N LEU A 213 9.34 -0.53 13.00
CA LEU A 213 8.80 0.52 12.15
C LEU A 213 9.85 1.62 11.90
N ILE A 214 9.95 2.09 10.67
CA ILE A 214 10.64 3.34 10.36
C ILE A 214 9.68 4.48 10.68
N THR A 215 10.04 5.26 11.69
CA THR A 215 9.34 6.46 12.10
C THR A 215 10.40 7.55 12.22
N PRO A 216 10.49 8.52 11.29
CA PRO A 216 11.46 9.61 11.41
C PRO A 216 11.32 10.28 12.79
N VAL A 217 12.43 10.37 13.51
CA VAL A 217 12.49 11.08 14.80
C VAL A 217 12.51 12.57 14.47
N GLU A 218 11.62 13.35 15.10
CA GLU A 218 11.64 14.80 15.06
C GLU A 218 12.95 15.39 15.62
#